data_d9bedde57d1b17c3e2504ff518af7301
#
_entry.id   d9bedde57d1b17c3e2504ff518af7301
#
_cell.length_a   1.000
_cell.length_b   1.000
_cell.length_c   1.000
_cell.angle_alpha   90.00
_cell.angle_beta   90.00
_cell.angle_gamma   90.00
#
_symmetry.space_group_name_H-M   'P 1'
#
loop_
_entity.id
_entity.type
_entity.pdbx_description
1 polymer ?
#
loop_
_entity_poly.entity_id
_entity_poly.type
_entity_poly.pdbx_seq_one_letter_code
_entity_poly.pdbx_strand_id
1 'polypeptide(L)'
;MSRICLLWALPLVVLAHPAIETQISDVSRAIVQAPDSPALYLRRGLLHTQHGDRELARQDFEAAQALTDSADVQIALGNLYLSEDDPVRAGEHFARAIEMADESPSAWLGQAKTAVALGANELALLSYRAYFQFAENPQPGYLAAAVRDIAPHDRQAAIALLNDALERLGPVPTLTKLAEKFNQVPY
;
A
#
# COMPACT_ATOMS: atom_id res chain seq x y z
N MET A 1 -12.22 -15.11 -56.93
CA MET A 1 -10.94 -15.40 -56.26
C MET A 1 -10.78 -14.50 -55.02
N SER A 2 -11.35 -14.93 -53.89
CA SER A 2 -11.30 -14.15 -52.64
C SER A 2 -10.15 -14.63 -51.78
N ARG A 3 -9.17 -13.77 -51.53
CA ARG A 3 -8.07 -14.02 -50.61
C ARG A 3 -8.51 -13.69 -49.17
N ILE A 4 -8.69 -14.73 -48.36
CA ILE A 4 -8.93 -14.61 -46.93
C ILE A 4 -7.56 -14.33 -46.31
N CYS A 5 -7.35 -13.08 -45.80
CA CYS A 5 -6.23 -12.76 -44.92
C CYS A 5 -6.53 -13.32 -43.53
N LEU A 6 -5.92 -14.42 -43.18
CA LEU A 6 -5.81 -14.87 -41.77
C LEU A 6 -4.88 -13.91 -41.03
N LEU A 7 -5.48 -13.00 -40.26
CA LEU A 7 -4.75 -12.26 -39.21
C LEU A 7 -4.39 -13.24 -38.08
N TRP A 8 -3.14 -13.64 -38.01
CA TRP A 8 -2.57 -14.34 -36.86
C TRP A 8 -2.52 -13.34 -35.69
N ALA A 9 -3.46 -13.50 -34.76
CA ALA A 9 -3.35 -12.87 -33.46
C ALA A 9 -2.17 -13.53 -32.72
N LEU A 10 -1.02 -12.87 -32.71
CA LEU A 10 0.08 -13.23 -31.84
C LEU A 10 -0.42 -13.08 -30.39
N PRO A 11 -0.23 -14.08 -29.53
CA PRO A 11 -0.52 -13.92 -28.11
C PRO A 11 0.35 -12.77 -27.60
N LEU A 12 -0.28 -11.81 -26.90
CA LEU A 12 0.45 -10.84 -26.09
C LEU A 12 1.24 -11.63 -25.04
N VAL A 13 2.49 -11.93 -25.36
CA VAL A 13 3.44 -12.37 -24.36
C VAL A 13 3.56 -11.18 -23.40
N VAL A 14 2.97 -11.31 -22.23
CA VAL A 14 3.26 -10.44 -21.09
C VAL A 14 4.78 -10.48 -20.95
N LEU A 15 5.44 -9.42 -21.37
CA LEU A 15 6.87 -9.22 -21.16
C LEU A 15 7.07 -9.18 -19.63
N ALA A 16 7.33 -10.34 -19.04
CA ALA A 16 7.89 -10.43 -17.70
C ALA A 16 9.07 -9.47 -17.67
N HIS A 17 9.10 -8.58 -16.69
CA HIS A 17 10.07 -7.50 -16.65
C HIS A 17 11.48 -8.09 -16.42
N PRO A 18 12.31 -8.26 -17.46
CA PRO A 18 13.62 -8.92 -17.33
C PRO A 18 14.52 -8.19 -16.32
N ALA A 19 14.23 -6.91 -16.04
CA ALA A 19 14.91 -6.14 -15.02
C ALA A 19 14.61 -6.62 -13.59
N ILE A 20 13.39 -7.11 -13.29
CA ILE A 20 13.03 -7.60 -11.94
C ILE A 20 13.65 -8.96 -11.69
N GLU A 21 13.57 -9.89 -12.64
CA GLU A 21 14.20 -11.21 -12.54
C GLU A 21 15.72 -11.12 -12.32
N THR A 22 16.39 -10.20 -13.02
CA THR A 22 17.81 -9.94 -12.80
C THR A 22 18.08 -9.46 -11.38
N GLN A 23 17.28 -8.54 -10.87
CA GLN A 23 17.42 -8.04 -9.49
C GLN A 23 17.17 -9.15 -8.45
N ILE A 24 16.17 -10.03 -8.66
CA ILE A 24 15.91 -11.19 -7.81
C ILE A 24 17.13 -12.11 -7.79
N SER A 25 17.73 -12.39 -8.97
CA SER A 25 18.94 -13.21 -9.09
C SER A 25 20.12 -12.59 -8.35
N ASP A 26 20.33 -11.27 -8.49
CA ASP A 26 21.42 -10.56 -7.84
C ASP A 26 21.27 -10.57 -6.32
N VAL A 27 20.06 -10.32 -5.79
CA VAL A 27 19.79 -10.39 -4.35
C VAL A 27 19.92 -11.83 -3.85
N SER A 28 19.50 -12.83 -4.63
CA SER A 28 19.66 -14.25 -4.26
C SER A 28 21.13 -14.65 -4.13
N ARG A 29 22.01 -14.14 -5.01
CA ARG A 29 23.45 -14.33 -4.87
C ARG A 29 24.02 -13.63 -3.63
N ALA A 30 23.50 -12.44 -3.30
CA ALA A 30 23.92 -11.74 -2.09
C ALA A 30 23.49 -12.49 -0.81
N ILE A 31 22.31 -13.11 -0.79
CA ILE A 31 21.84 -13.96 0.32
C ILE A 31 22.78 -15.15 0.55
N VAL A 32 23.30 -15.76 -0.51
CA VAL A 32 24.28 -16.87 -0.37
C VAL A 32 25.55 -16.38 0.35
N GLN A 33 25.97 -15.14 0.16
CA GLN A 33 27.15 -14.55 0.80
C GLN A 33 26.88 -14.03 2.22
N ALA A 34 25.62 -13.63 2.50
CA ALA A 34 25.19 -13.08 3.79
C ALA A 34 23.81 -13.65 4.17
N PRO A 35 23.73 -14.93 4.56
CA PRO A 35 22.46 -15.60 4.82
C PRO A 35 21.73 -15.05 6.06
N ASP A 36 22.43 -14.36 6.97
CA ASP A 36 21.86 -13.79 8.18
C ASP A 36 21.44 -12.32 8.03
N SER A 37 21.34 -11.82 6.79
CA SER A 37 20.95 -10.43 6.53
C SER A 37 19.44 -10.30 6.29
N PRO A 38 18.62 -9.82 7.25
CA PRO A 38 17.19 -9.68 7.10
C PRO A 38 16.82 -8.70 5.96
N ALA A 39 17.66 -7.68 5.73
CA ALA A 39 17.44 -6.69 4.69
C ALA A 39 17.47 -7.30 3.27
N LEU A 40 18.27 -8.34 3.05
CA LEU A 40 18.32 -9.01 1.74
C LEU A 40 17.05 -9.83 1.48
N TYR A 41 16.55 -10.54 2.48
CA TYR A 41 15.28 -11.26 2.37
C TYR A 41 14.12 -10.28 2.19
N LEU A 42 14.05 -9.21 2.99
CA LEU A 42 13.03 -8.16 2.81
C LEU A 42 13.07 -7.58 1.38
N ARG A 43 14.26 -7.27 0.88
CA ARG A 43 14.43 -6.74 -0.49
C ARG A 43 13.97 -7.74 -1.54
N ARG A 44 14.32 -9.03 -1.42
CA ARG A 44 13.90 -10.05 -2.38
C ARG A 44 12.40 -10.29 -2.32
N GLY A 45 11.80 -10.32 -1.14
CA GLY A 45 10.37 -10.41 -0.96
C GLY A 45 9.61 -9.26 -1.61
N LEU A 46 10.10 -8.02 -1.51
CA LEU A 46 9.53 -6.87 -2.21
C LEU A 46 9.62 -7.01 -3.73
N LEU A 47 10.72 -7.55 -4.25
CA LEU A 47 10.85 -7.84 -5.68
C LEU A 47 9.90 -8.95 -6.13
N HIS A 48 9.73 -10.00 -5.34
CA HIS A 48 8.74 -11.06 -5.58
C HIS A 48 7.31 -10.50 -5.57
N THR A 49 7.00 -9.57 -4.66
CA THR A 49 5.71 -8.86 -4.66
C THR A 49 5.48 -8.09 -5.95
N GLN A 50 6.49 -7.37 -6.44
CA GLN A 50 6.42 -6.64 -7.72
C GLN A 50 6.29 -7.56 -8.93
N HIS A 51 6.89 -8.75 -8.87
CA HIS A 51 6.80 -9.77 -9.92
C HIS A 51 5.45 -10.52 -9.90
N GLY A 52 4.73 -10.48 -8.77
CA GLY A 52 3.46 -11.18 -8.58
C GLY A 52 3.58 -12.54 -7.87
N ASP A 53 4.78 -12.92 -7.44
CA ASP A 53 5.09 -14.18 -6.77
C ASP A 53 4.84 -14.08 -5.26
N ARG A 54 3.56 -14.00 -4.88
CA ARG A 54 3.14 -13.76 -3.48
C ARG A 54 3.69 -14.79 -2.50
N GLU A 55 3.71 -16.06 -2.88
CA GLU A 55 4.19 -17.13 -2.02
C GLU A 55 5.71 -17.01 -1.75
N LEU A 56 6.51 -16.67 -2.77
CA LEU A 56 7.94 -16.40 -2.59
C LEU A 56 8.18 -15.13 -1.77
N ALA A 57 7.36 -14.11 -1.96
CA ALA A 57 7.39 -12.91 -1.14
C ALA A 57 7.12 -13.23 0.34
N ARG A 58 6.11 -14.06 0.63
CA ARG A 58 5.79 -14.52 1.99
C ARG A 58 6.97 -15.21 2.64
N GLN A 59 7.54 -16.20 1.97
CA GLN A 59 8.69 -16.96 2.48
C GLN A 59 9.87 -16.04 2.82
N ASP A 60 10.14 -15.08 1.99
CA ASP A 60 11.21 -14.11 2.22
C ASP A 60 10.91 -13.15 3.38
N PHE A 61 9.67 -12.66 3.50
CA PHE A 61 9.30 -11.80 4.63
C PHE A 61 9.31 -12.56 5.95
N GLU A 62 8.88 -13.82 5.98
CA GLU A 62 8.96 -14.69 7.15
C GLU A 62 10.42 -15.00 7.53
N ALA A 63 11.29 -15.23 6.53
CA ALA A 63 12.72 -15.40 6.77
C ALA A 63 13.36 -14.12 7.33
N ALA A 64 12.99 -12.95 6.80
CA ALA A 64 13.45 -11.67 7.34
C ALA A 64 12.98 -11.47 8.79
N GLN A 65 11.71 -11.79 9.08
CA GLN A 65 11.12 -11.70 10.42
C GLN A 65 11.81 -12.63 11.43
N ALA A 66 12.13 -13.85 11.01
CA ALA A 66 12.82 -14.81 11.86
C ALA A 66 14.24 -14.36 12.25
N LEU A 67 14.91 -13.59 11.37
CA LEU A 67 16.23 -13.00 11.65
C LEU A 67 16.13 -11.73 12.48
N THR A 68 15.19 -10.85 12.16
CA THR A 68 14.96 -9.60 12.88
C THR A 68 13.54 -9.12 12.67
N ASP A 69 12.78 -9.02 13.74
CA ASP A 69 11.48 -8.39 13.71
C ASP A 69 11.64 -6.86 13.68
N SER A 70 11.16 -6.23 12.63
CA SER A 70 11.28 -4.79 12.40
C SER A 70 10.00 -4.21 11.80
N ALA A 71 9.79 -2.91 12.00
CA ALA A 71 8.64 -2.22 11.44
C ALA A 71 8.52 -2.42 9.92
N ASP A 72 9.63 -2.38 9.19
CA ASP A 72 9.63 -2.56 7.73
C ASP A 72 9.16 -3.96 7.30
N VAL A 73 9.58 -5.01 8.04
CA VAL A 73 9.13 -6.39 7.80
C VAL A 73 7.65 -6.52 8.11
N GLN A 74 7.19 -5.92 9.21
CA GLN A 74 5.77 -5.93 9.58
C GLN A 74 4.92 -5.18 8.54
N ILE A 75 5.37 -4.04 8.02
CA ILE A 75 4.71 -3.31 6.93
C ILE A 75 4.63 -4.16 5.66
N ALA A 76 5.71 -4.87 5.31
CA ALA A 76 5.74 -5.74 4.13
C ALA A 76 4.74 -6.89 4.24
N LEU A 77 4.69 -7.58 5.39
CA LEU A 77 3.71 -8.62 5.68
C LEU A 77 2.27 -8.08 5.68
N GLY A 78 2.03 -6.94 6.32
CA GLY A 78 0.72 -6.28 6.32
C GLY A 78 0.23 -5.96 4.90
N ASN A 79 1.10 -5.42 4.04
CA ASN A 79 0.78 -5.14 2.64
C ASN A 79 0.51 -6.44 1.85
N LEU A 80 1.25 -7.50 2.11
CA LEU A 80 1.03 -8.80 1.48
C LEU A 80 -0.36 -9.33 1.83
N TYR A 81 -0.74 -9.37 3.13
CA TYR A 81 -2.06 -9.81 3.57
C TYR A 81 -3.21 -8.95 3.04
N LEU A 82 -3.03 -7.62 2.94
CA LEU A 82 -4.02 -6.76 2.25
C LEU A 82 -4.18 -7.15 0.78
N SER A 83 -3.09 -7.51 0.09
CA SER A 83 -3.15 -7.95 -1.32
C SER A 83 -3.82 -9.30 -1.50
N GLU A 84 -3.95 -10.07 -0.43
CA GLU A 84 -4.62 -11.39 -0.36
C GLU A 84 -6.06 -11.30 0.16
N ASP A 85 -6.56 -10.07 0.34
CA ASP A 85 -7.90 -9.81 0.88
C ASP A 85 -8.10 -10.36 2.31
N ASP A 86 -7.01 -10.33 3.10
CA ASP A 86 -7.02 -10.68 4.53
C ASP A 86 -6.72 -9.44 5.40
N PRO A 87 -7.70 -8.56 5.57
CA PRO A 87 -7.50 -7.34 6.35
C PRO A 87 -7.33 -7.60 7.86
N VAL A 88 -7.72 -8.78 8.37
CA VAL A 88 -7.55 -9.10 9.79
C VAL A 88 -6.07 -9.27 10.09
N ARG A 89 -5.39 -10.19 9.39
CA ARG A 89 -3.95 -10.39 9.57
C ARG A 89 -3.14 -9.15 9.18
N ALA A 90 -3.56 -8.44 8.14
CA ALA A 90 -2.91 -7.18 7.76
C ALA A 90 -2.92 -6.15 8.90
N GLY A 91 -4.07 -6.02 9.60
CA GLY A 91 -4.22 -5.11 10.74
C GLY A 91 -3.30 -5.44 11.91
N GLU A 92 -3.12 -6.73 12.22
CA GLU A 92 -2.19 -7.18 13.26
C GLU A 92 -0.75 -6.77 12.94
N HIS A 93 -0.33 -6.95 11.70
CA HIS A 93 1.02 -6.57 11.26
C HIS A 93 1.23 -5.06 11.25
N PHE A 94 0.27 -4.26 10.76
CA PHE A 94 0.39 -2.80 10.80
C PHE A 94 0.36 -2.26 12.23
N ALA A 95 -0.48 -2.80 13.11
CA ALA A 95 -0.48 -2.42 14.52
C ALA A 95 0.89 -2.65 15.16
N ARG A 96 1.50 -3.82 14.91
CA ARG A 96 2.85 -4.13 15.40
C ARG A 96 3.92 -3.22 14.79
N ALA A 97 3.79 -2.85 13.51
CA ALA A 97 4.69 -1.88 12.89
C ALA A 97 4.59 -0.50 13.55
N ILE A 98 3.38 -0.05 13.91
CA ILE A 98 3.14 1.21 14.63
C ILE A 98 3.72 1.16 16.04
N GLU A 99 3.59 0.04 16.76
CA GLU A 99 4.21 -0.14 18.09
C GLU A 99 5.74 0.00 18.04
N MET A 100 6.37 -0.42 16.92
CA MET A 100 7.82 -0.33 16.72
C MET A 100 8.28 1.04 16.21
N ALA A 101 7.44 1.71 15.42
CA ALA A 101 7.74 2.97 14.75
C ALA A 101 6.45 3.79 14.59
N ASP A 102 6.05 4.48 15.64
CA ASP A 102 4.79 5.22 15.73
C ASP A 102 4.69 6.42 14.78
N GLU A 103 5.81 6.95 14.30
CA GLU A 103 5.88 8.01 13.30
C GLU A 103 5.95 7.49 11.85
N SER A 104 5.83 6.17 11.61
CA SER A 104 5.93 5.60 10.27
C SER A 104 4.68 5.89 9.42
N PRO A 105 4.77 6.73 8.36
CA PRO A 105 3.62 7.03 7.50
C PRO A 105 3.11 5.79 6.78
N SER A 106 4.01 4.87 6.41
CA SER A 106 3.66 3.64 5.70
C SER A 106 2.83 2.69 6.55
N ALA A 107 3.17 2.58 7.85
CA ALA A 107 2.41 1.78 8.80
C ALA A 107 1.01 2.35 9.02
N TRP A 108 0.89 3.66 9.24
CA TRP A 108 -0.39 4.33 9.40
C TRP A 108 -1.26 4.26 8.14
N LEU A 109 -0.68 4.42 6.95
CA LEU A 109 -1.43 4.27 5.70
C LEU A 109 -1.94 2.84 5.50
N GLY A 110 -1.12 1.85 5.84
CA GLY A 110 -1.52 0.45 5.81
C GLY A 110 -2.67 0.17 6.78
N GLN A 111 -2.55 0.64 8.01
CA GLN A 111 -3.59 0.52 9.04
C GLN A 111 -4.90 1.20 8.60
N ALA A 112 -4.82 2.39 7.98
CA ALA A 112 -5.99 3.09 7.48
C ALA A 112 -6.73 2.28 6.41
N LYS A 113 -6.02 1.74 5.42
CA LYS A 113 -6.61 0.89 4.38
C LYS A 113 -7.23 -0.37 4.94
N THR A 114 -6.57 -0.98 5.92
CA THR A 114 -7.07 -2.14 6.64
C THR A 114 -8.36 -1.82 7.40
N ALA A 115 -8.38 -0.71 8.12
CA ALA A 115 -9.55 -0.26 8.86
C ALA A 115 -10.75 0.01 7.94
N VAL A 116 -10.54 0.60 6.76
CA VAL A 116 -11.57 0.75 5.72
C VAL A 116 -12.11 -0.61 5.28
N ALA A 117 -11.23 -1.57 4.99
CA ALA A 117 -11.64 -2.91 4.56
C ALA A 117 -12.45 -3.65 5.63
N LEU A 118 -12.19 -3.38 6.91
CA LEU A 118 -12.93 -3.93 8.06
C LEU A 118 -14.18 -3.13 8.43
N GLY A 119 -14.44 -1.99 7.79
CA GLY A 119 -15.53 -1.07 8.18
C GLY A 119 -15.30 -0.35 9.52
N ALA A 120 -14.07 -0.34 10.04
CA ALA A 120 -13.69 0.32 11.29
C ALA A 120 -13.42 1.81 11.07
N ASN A 121 -14.48 2.59 10.82
CA ASN A 121 -14.40 3.98 10.33
C ASN A 121 -13.64 4.93 11.27
N GLU A 122 -13.80 4.80 12.58
CA GLU A 122 -13.08 5.62 13.57
C GLU A 122 -11.56 5.35 13.52
N LEU A 123 -11.17 4.07 13.41
CA LEU A 123 -9.77 3.69 13.27
C LEU A 123 -9.21 4.15 11.92
N ALA A 124 -10.00 4.06 10.84
CA ALA A 124 -9.61 4.56 9.52
C ALA A 124 -9.31 6.07 9.56
N LEU A 125 -10.21 6.85 10.15
CA LEU A 125 -10.03 8.31 10.30
C LEU A 125 -8.77 8.64 11.11
N LEU A 126 -8.60 8.01 12.27
CA LEU A 126 -7.43 8.19 13.12
C LEU A 126 -6.15 7.88 12.36
N SER A 127 -6.11 6.75 11.67
CA SER A 127 -4.93 6.28 10.94
C SER A 127 -4.59 7.16 9.73
N TYR A 128 -5.60 7.66 8.99
CA TYR A 128 -5.36 8.63 7.92
C TYR A 128 -4.84 9.97 8.45
N ARG A 129 -5.34 10.46 9.60
CA ARG A 129 -4.82 11.67 10.24
C ARG A 129 -3.36 11.50 10.67
N ALA A 130 -3.01 10.36 11.27
CA ALA A 130 -1.64 10.04 11.63
C ALA A 130 -0.72 9.96 10.39
N TYR A 131 -1.16 9.25 9.32
CA TYR A 131 -0.45 9.28 8.04
C TYR A 131 -0.23 10.71 7.55
N PHE A 132 -1.28 11.54 7.56
CA PHE A 132 -1.20 12.92 7.12
C PHE A 132 -0.24 13.75 8.00
N GLN A 133 -0.21 13.49 9.30
CA GLN A 133 0.69 14.16 10.25
C GLN A 133 2.16 13.84 10.00
N PHE A 134 2.49 12.55 9.82
CA PHE A 134 3.87 12.09 9.76
C PHE A 134 4.46 12.07 8.34
N ALA A 135 3.65 12.04 7.29
CA ALA A 135 4.15 12.07 5.93
C ALA A 135 4.72 13.46 5.58
N GLU A 136 5.98 13.53 5.14
CA GLU A 136 6.59 14.77 4.67
C GLU A 136 5.86 15.35 3.45
N ASN A 137 5.50 14.47 2.51
CA ASN A 137 4.80 14.79 1.27
C ASN A 137 3.59 13.86 1.09
N PRO A 138 2.49 14.09 1.85
CA PRO A 138 1.32 13.22 1.78
C PRO A 138 0.70 13.26 0.38
N GLN A 139 0.44 12.07 -0.17
CA GLN A 139 -0.08 11.93 -1.52
C GLN A 139 -1.57 12.35 -1.57
N PRO A 140 -1.95 13.36 -2.38
CA PRO A 140 -3.34 13.82 -2.46
C PRO A 140 -4.33 12.73 -2.85
N GLY A 141 -3.89 11.72 -3.60
CA GLY A 141 -4.70 10.58 -3.99
C GLY A 141 -5.17 9.72 -2.81
N TYR A 142 -4.31 9.51 -1.82
CA TYR A 142 -4.68 8.76 -0.61
C TYR A 142 -5.65 9.54 0.27
N LEU A 143 -5.46 10.86 0.37
CA LEU A 143 -6.39 11.74 1.10
C LEU A 143 -7.76 11.80 0.42
N ALA A 144 -7.79 11.90 -0.90
CA ALA A 144 -9.04 11.85 -1.66
C ALA A 144 -9.74 10.49 -1.52
N ALA A 145 -9.01 9.39 -1.46
CA ALA A 145 -9.56 8.07 -1.17
C ALA A 145 -10.13 8.03 0.25
N ALA A 146 -9.35 8.44 1.26
CA ALA A 146 -9.79 8.51 2.65
C ALA A 146 -11.10 9.27 2.84
N VAL A 147 -11.20 10.46 2.24
CA VAL A 147 -12.42 11.27 2.28
C VAL A 147 -13.60 10.54 1.66
N ARG A 148 -13.42 9.86 0.52
CA ARG A 148 -14.49 9.09 -0.14
C ARG A 148 -14.93 7.88 0.68
N ASP A 149 -13.98 7.21 1.33
CA ASP A 149 -14.23 6.00 2.12
C ASP A 149 -14.94 6.33 3.44
N ILE A 150 -14.59 7.46 4.08
CA ILE A 150 -15.17 7.89 5.35
C ILE A 150 -16.53 8.58 5.14
N ALA A 151 -16.71 9.34 4.06
CA ALA A 151 -17.87 10.20 3.86
C ALA A 151 -19.25 9.49 3.91
N PRO A 152 -19.43 8.23 3.47
CA PRO A 152 -20.71 7.53 3.59
C PRO A 152 -21.08 7.22 5.04
N HIS A 153 -20.11 7.17 5.94
CA HIS A 153 -20.27 6.79 7.33
C HIS A 153 -20.20 8.00 8.28
N ASP A 154 -19.30 8.92 8.01
CA ASP A 154 -19.12 10.17 8.76
C ASP A 154 -18.73 11.31 7.81
N ARG A 155 -19.74 11.98 7.28
CA ARG A 155 -19.55 13.13 6.37
C ARG A 155 -18.79 14.28 7.02
N GLN A 156 -19.02 14.52 8.31
CA GLN A 156 -18.40 15.64 9.02
C GLN A 156 -16.90 15.38 9.22
N ALA A 157 -16.52 14.16 9.59
CA ALA A 157 -15.13 13.74 9.69
C ALA A 157 -14.42 13.78 8.32
N ALA A 158 -15.10 13.36 7.25
CA ALA A 158 -14.57 13.45 5.90
C ALA A 158 -14.31 14.89 5.45
N ILE A 159 -15.22 15.82 5.75
CA ILE A 159 -15.06 17.25 5.45
C ILE A 159 -13.91 17.84 6.28
N ALA A 160 -13.78 17.49 7.56
CA ALA A 160 -12.69 17.95 8.40
C ALA A 160 -11.34 17.48 7.83
N LEU A 161 -11.22 16.20 7.49
CA LEU A 161 -10.00 15.65 6.87
C LEU A 161 -9.67 16.34 5.53
N LEU A 162 -10.69 16.65 4.73
CA LEU A 162 -10.50 17.35 3.45
C LEU A 162 -10.01 18.79 3.65
N ASN A 163 -10.55 19.50 4.65
CA ASN A 163 -10.12 20.85 4.98
C ASN A 163 -8.66 20.85 5.50
N ASP A 164 -8.32 19.94 6.41
CA ASP A 164 -6.95 19.75 6.91
C ASP A 164 -5.98 19.49 5.74
N ALA A 165 -6.40 18.67 4.78
CA ALA A 165 -5.60 18.36 3.59
C ALA A 165 -5.41 19.58 2.66
N LEU A 166 -6.47 20.37 2.44
CA LEU A 166 -6.40 21.58 1.62
C LEU A 166 -5.57 22.69 2.28
N GLU A 167 -5.66 22.82 3.61
CA GLU A 167 -4.84 23.78 4.36
C GLU A 167 -3.35 23.43 4.25
N ARG A 168 -3.00 22.16 4.39
CA ARG A 168 -1.61 21.69 4.37
C ARG A 168 -1.00 21.65 2.97
N LEU A 169 -1.74 21.16 1.96
CA LEU A 169 -1.24 20.92 0.60
C LEU A 169 -1.57 22.04 -0.37
N GLY A 170 -2.46 22.97 0.04
CA GLY A 170 -2.99 24.00 -0.84
C GLY A 170 -4.06 23.46 -1.80
N PRO A 171 -4.46 24.25 -2.80
CA PRO A 171 -5.53 23.91 -3.73
C PRO A 171 -5.08 22.90 -4.79
N VAL A 172 -4.93 21.65 -4.38
CA VAL A 172 -4.65 20.53 -5.29
C VAL A 172 -5.91 20.17 -6.07
N PRO A 173 -5.89 20.05 -7.41
CA PRO A 173 -7.08 19.85 -8.23
C PRO A 173 -7.97 18.67 -7.80
N THR A 174 -7.37 17.57 -7.36
CA THR A 174 -8.10 16.39 -6.89
C THR A 174 -8.92 16.67 -5.63
N LEU A 175 -8.33 17.39 -4.67
CA LEU A 175 -8.98 17.74 -3.40
C LEU A 175 -9.98 18.88 -3.58
N THR A 176 -9.66 19.86 -4.43
CA THR A 176 -10.58 20.99 -4.74
C THR A 176 -11.87 20.50 -5.38
N LYS A 177 -11.78 19.62 -6.39
CA LYS A 177 -12.97 19.00 -7.02
C LYS A 177 -13.81 18.21 -6.02
N LEU A 178 -13.14 17.55 -5.08
CA LEU A 178 -13.83 16.81 -4.03
C LEU A 178 -14.56 17.75 -3.07
N ALA A 179 -13.94 18.85 -2.66
CA ALA A 179 -14.55 19.89 -1.83
C ALA A 179 -15.78 20.54 -2.49
N GLU A 180 -15.69 20.86 -3.78
CA GLU A 180 -16.82 21.38 -4.57
C GLU A 180 -18.00 20.39 -4.55
N LYS A 181 -17.74 19.10 -4.74
CA LYS A 181 -18.77 18.06 -4.67
C LYS A 181 -19.44 17.98 -3.30
N PHE A 182 -18.66 18.09 -2.23
CA PHE A 182 -19.22 18.09 -0.86
C PHE A 182 -20.05 19.32 -0.54
N ASN A 183 -19.70 20.48 -1.12
CA ASN A 183 -20.44 21.73 -0.93
C ASN A 183 -21.72 21.81 -1.77
N GLN A 184 -21.83 21.04 -2.87
CA GLN A 184 -22.98 21.05 -3.77
C GLN A 184 -24.13 20.13 -3.32
N VAL A 185 -23.90 19.21 -2.38
CA VAL A 185 -24.92 18.30 -1.85
C VAL A 185 -25.48 18.88 -0.57
N PRO A 186 -26.71 19.45 -0.55
CA PRO A 186 -27.34 19.91 0.70
C PRO A 186 -27.60 18.71 1.63
N TYR A 187 -27.67 19.00 2.93
CA TYR A 187 -27.97 18.06 4.01
C TYR A 187 -29.29 17.34 3.82
#